data_16592890a8fb93dae703697d4c466229
#
_entry.id   16592890a8fb93dae703697d4c466229
#
_cell.length_a   1.000
_cell.length_b   1.000
_cell.length_c   1.000
_cell.angle_alpha   90.00
_cell.angle_beta   90.00
_cell.angle_gamma   90.00
#
_symmetry.space_group_name_H-M   'P 1'
#
loop_
_entity.id
_entity.type
_entity.pdbx_description
1 polymer ?
#
loop_
_entity_poly.entity_id
_entity_poly.type
_entity_poly.pdbx_seq_one_letter_code
_entity_poly.pdbx_strand_id
1 'polypeptide(L)'
;DWSSDVCSSDLEKVYAGVRKNELDIKRTALSDMAGSDAENYFYLNPLPNAYFTRDPQASMGVGMTINKMTFPARQPESLITEYVMANHPRFKDTPIWRDRNHTTRIEGGDELILNKTTVAIGVSERTSSKTIQNLAKELFANPLSTFDTVLAVEIPHNHAMMHLDTVFTMINHDQFTVFPGIMDGAGNINVFILRPGKDDEVEIEHLTDLKAALKKVLNLSELDLIECGAGDPIAAPREQWNDGSNTLAIAPGEIVTYDRNYVTVELLKEHGIKVHEILSSELGRGRGGARCMSQPLWREDL
;
A
#
# COMPACT_ATOMS: atom_id res chain seq x y z
N ASP A 1 12.09 25.52 12.63
CA ASP A 1 12.05 26.39 11.44
C ASP A 1 12.28 25.54 10.20
N TRP A 2 11.18 25.13 9.60
CA TRP A 2 11.14 24.33 8.36
C TRP A 2 11.53 25.12 7.11
N SER A 3 11.86 26.38 7.28
CA SER A 3 11.81 27.35 6.20
C SER A 3 13.15 27.68 5.55
N SER A 4 14.27 27.12 6.01
CA SER A 4 15.54 27.67 5.53
C SER A 4 16.15 27.01 4.30
N ASP A 5 15.84 25.75 3.98
CA ASP A 5 16.58 25.02 2.95
C ASP A 5 15.75 24.40 1.81
N VAL A 6 14.42 24.38 1.92
CA VAL A 6 13.55 24.02 0.78
C VAL A 6 12.66 25.20 0.45
N CYS A 7 13.02 25.90 -0.60
CA CYS A 7 12.18 26.98 -1.13
C CYS A 7 10.85 26.38 -1.62
N SER A 8 9.72 27.03 -1.31
CA SER A 8 8.40 26.65 -1.84
C SER A 8 8.41 26.49 -3.36
N SER A 9 9.26 27.22 -4.06
CA SER A 9 9.50 27.11 -5.50
C SER A 9 10.10 25.76 -5.94
N ASP A 10 10.84 25.09 -5.08
CA ASP A 10 11.44 23.79 -5.41
C ASP A 10 10.43 22.66 -5.28
N LEU A 11 9.57 22.71 -4.27
CA LEU A 11 8.42 21.81 -4.16
C LEU A 11 7.44 22.02 -5.31
N GLU A 12 7.17 23.27 -5.70
CA GLU A 12 6.35 23.57 -6.86
C GLU A 12 6.90 22.94 -8.14
N LYS A 13 8.22 22.98 -8.35
CA LYS A 13 8.89 22.33 -9.49
C LYS A 13 8.74 20.80 -9.47
N VAL A 14 8.76 20.16 -8.31
CA VAL A 14 8.52 18.72 -8.19
C VAL A 14 7.09 18.37 -8.61
N TYR A 15 6.11 19.16 -8.21
CA TYR A 15 4.70 18.94 -8.59
C TYR A 15 4.40 19.31 -10.03
N ALA A 16 4.78 20.51 -10.44
CA ALA A 16 4.47 21.04 -11.77
C ALA A 16 5.35 20.47 -12.87
N GLY A 17 6.45 19.79 -12.48
CA GLY A 17 7.52 19.42 -13.38
C GLY A 17 8.40 20.61 -13.75
N VAL A 18 9.45 20.35 -14.50
CA VAL A 18 10.35 21.38 -15.03
C VAL A 18 10.40 21.22 -16.56
N ARG A 19 9.95 22.25 -17.26
CA ARG A 19 10.00 22.27 -18.72
C ARG A 19 11.41 22.51 -19.20
N LYS A 20 11.79 21.92 -20.32
CA LYS A 20 13.13 22.07 -20.87
C LYS A 20 13.50 23.52 -21.23
N ASN A 21 12.52 24.35 -21.61
CA ASN A 21 12.71 25.76 -21.93
C ASN A 21 12.89 26.66 -20.71
N GLU A 22 12.61 26.16 -19.50
CA GLU A 22 12.78 26.90 -18.24
C GLU A 22 14.21 26.78 -17.67
N LEU A 23 15.04 25.91 -18.25
CA LEU A 23 16.41 25.68 -17.80
C LEU A 23 17.42 26.25 -18.80
N ASP A 24 18.35 27.04 -18.30
CA ASP A 24 19.51 27.52 -19.06
C ASP A 24 20.62 26.45 -19.01
N ILE A 25 20.39 25.33 -19.74
CA ILE A 25 21.35 24.25 -19.87
C ILE A 25 21.80 24.06 -21.30
N LYS A 26 23.06 23.69 -21.49
CA LYS A 26 23.57 23.35 -22.82
C LYS A 26 22.95 22.06 -23.31
N ARG A 27 22.13 22.16 -24.35
CA ARG A 27 21.49 21.01 -25.00
C ARG A 27 22.46 20.39 -25.99
N THR A 28 22.72 19.08 -25.84
CA THR A 28 23.68 18.34 -26.66
C THR A 28 23.07 17.17 -27.40
N ALA A 29 21.93 16.64 -26.91
CA ALA A 29 21.23 15.54 -27.55
C ALA A 29 20.26 16.05 -28.62
N LEU A 30 20.14 15.31 -29.73
CA LEU A 30 19.20 15.65 -30.82
C LEU A 30 17.75 15.74 -30.28
N SER A 31 17.37 14.84 -29.36
CA SER A 31 16.08 14.88 -28.67
C SER A 31 15.81 16.16 -27.87
N ASP A 32 16.86 16.80 -27.36
CA ASP A 32 16.76 18.06 -26.63
C ASP A 32 16.69 19.28 -27.58
N MET A 33 17.27 19.17 -28.79
CA MET A 33 17.32 20.22 -29.76
C MET A 33 16.14 20.20 -30.73
N ALA A 34 15.68 19.00 -31.13
CA ALA A 34 14.59 18.80 -32.08
C ALA A 34 13.19 18.75 -31.42
N GLY A 35 13.10 19.00 -30.11
CA GLY A 35 12.00 18.67 -29.26
C GLY A 35 10.68 19.39 -29.48
N SER A 36 9.83 18.82 -30.30
CA SER A 36 8.38 19.03 -30.24
C SER A 36 7.60 17.77 -29.74
N ASP A 37 8.32 16.69 -29.45
CA ASP A 37 7.69 15.46 -28.98
C ASP A 37 7.21 15.64 -27.54
N ALA A 38 5.97 15.23 -27.26
CA ALA A 38 5.37 15.30 -25.92
C ALA A 38 6.23 14.59 -24.86
N GLU A 39 6.93 13.53 -25.26
CA GLU A 39 7.86 12.78 -24.39
C GLU A 39 9.10 13.60 -23.97
N ASN A 40 9.46 14.62 -24.74
CA ASN A 40 10.65 15.44 -24.51
C ASN A 40 10.35 16.85 -24.01
N TYR A 41 9.09 17.15 -23.68
CA TYR A 41 8.68 18.48 -23.26
C TYR A 41 9.21 18.87 -21.88
N PHE A 42 9.25 17.91 -20.97
CA PHE A 42 9.74 18.11 -19.60
C PHE A 42 11.17 17.58 -19.43
N TYR A 43 11.94 18.28 -18.62
CA TYR A 43 13.19 17.79 -18.06
C TYR A 43 12.91 16.93 -16.81
N LEU A 44 11.99 17.40 -15.98
CA LEU A 44 11.40 16.67 -14.86
C LEU A 44 9.89 16.59 -15.10
N ASN A 45 9.37 15.39 -15.32
CA ASN A 45 7.94 15.21 -15.50
C ASN A 45 7.16 15.62 -14.25
N PRO A 46 5.98 16.25 -14.43
CA PRO A 46 5.12 16.57 -13.29
C PRO A 46 4.62 15.32 -12.60
N LEU A 47 4.34 15.41 -11.31
CA LEU A 47 3.64 14.35 -10.60
C LEU A 47 2.21 14.24 -11.14
N PRO A 48 1.71 13.04 -11.42
CA PRO A 48 0.31 12.85 -11.80
C PRO A 48 -0.64 13.35 -10.70
N ASN A 49 -0.31 13.05 -9.45
CA ASN A 49 -0.92 13.57 -8.22
C ASN A 49 -0.05 13.17 -7.02
N ALA A 50 -0.36 13.72 -5.84
CA ALA A 50 0.22 13.30 -4.55
C ALA A 50 -0.91 12.85 -3.60
N TYR A 51 -1.95 12.31 -4.12
CA TYR A 51 -3.21 12.04 -3.46
C TYR A 51 -3.19 10.74 -2.66
N PHE A 52 -2.47 9.73 -3.18
CA PHE A 52 -2.40 8.41 -2.57
C PHE A 52 -1.12 8.25 -1.77
N THR A 53 -1.16 8.73 -0.54
CA THR A 53 0.01 8.73 0.36
C THR A 53 0.33 7.34 0.93
N ARG A 54 -0.54 6.35 0.72
CA ARG A 54 -0.35 4.98 1.16
C ARG A 54 0.80 4.29 0.44
N ASP A 55 0.88 4.44 -0.89
CA ASP A 55 1.70 3.59 -1.74
C ASP A 55 3.21 3.91 -1.72
N PRO A 56 3.65 5.19 -1.59
CA PRO A 56 5.07 5.52 -1.57
C PRO A 56 5.84 5.01 -0.35
N GLN A 57 5.15 4.53 0.69
CA GLN A 57 5.73 4.20 1.99
C GLN A 57 4.80 3.32 2.83
N ALA A 58 5.37 2.63 3.84
CA ALA A 58 4.56 1.98 4.87
C ALA A 58 5.27 2.02 6.22
N SER A 59 4.56 2.48 7.26
CA SER A 59 5.05 2.42 8.65
C SER A 59 4.85 1.02 9.20
N MET A 60 5.92 0.41 9.72
CA MET A 60 5.97 -0.94 10.26
C MET A 60 6.69 -0.94 11.61
N GLY A 61 5.95 -1.07 12.72
CA GLY A 61 6.50 -0.96 14.05
C GLY A 61 7.19 0.39 14.26
N VAL A 62 8.43 0.37 14.70
CA VAL A 62 9.23 1.60 14.94
C VAL A 62 9.88 2.19 13.69
N GLY A 63 9.81 1.49 12.56
CA GLY A 63 10.42 1.91 11.30
C GLY A 63 9.44 1.96 10.13
N MET A 64 9.99 2.10 8.93
CA MET A 64 9.18 2.18 7.72
C MET A 64 9.91 1.69 6.48
N THR A 65 9.14 1.41 5.43
CA THR A 65 9.63 1.26 4.06
C THR A 65 9.47 2.58 3.29
N ILE A 66 10.43 2.89 2.41
CA ILE A 66 10.30 3.92 1.38
C ILE A 66 10.32 3.21 0.04
N ASN A 67 9.21 3.24 -0.67
CA ASN A 67 8.90 2.25 -1.66
C ASN A 67 9.48 2.54 -3.06
N LYS A 68 9.88 1.47 -3.74
CA LYS A 68 10.20 1.50 -5.17
C LYS A 68 8.91 1.33 -5.95
N MET A 69 8.34 2.46 -6.39
CA MET A 69 7.12 2.46 -7.20
C MET A 69 7.33 1.75 -8.53
N THR A 70 6.33 0.99 -8.95
CA THR A 70 6.36 0.20 -10.19
C THR A 70 6.42 1.08 -11.42
N PHE A 71 5.58 2.12 -11.47
CA PHE A 71 5.51 3.00 -12.61
C PHE A 71 6.44 4.21 -12.46
N PRO A 72 7.25 4.52 -13.50
CA PRO A 72 8.16 5.66 -13.47
C PRO A 72 7.49 6.99 -13.10
N ALA A 73 6.25 7.21 -13.54
CA ALA A 73 5.50 8.42 -13.25
C ALA A 73 5.22 8.62 -11.74
N ARG A 74 5.18 7.53 -10.96
CA ARG A 74 4.95 7.56 -9.50
C ARG A 74 6.23 7.53 -8.67
N GLN A 75 7.38 7.23 -9.27
CA GLN A 75 8.65 7.15 -8.53
C GLN A 75 9.04 8.45 -7.81
N PRO A 76 8.74 9.67 -8.33
CA PRO A 76 8.99 10.89 -7.59
C PRO A 76 8.19 11.03 -6.28
N GLU A 77 7.06 10.33 -6.11
CA GLU A 77 6.28 10.38 -4.87
C GLU A 77 7.11 9.89 -3.67
N SER A 78 7.82 8.77 -3.82
CA SER A 78 8.66 8.23 -2.74
C SER A 78 9.95 9.04 -2.50
N LEU A 79 10.38 9.87 -3.44
CA LEU A 79 11.46 10.84 -3.23
C LEU A 79 11.06 11.90 -2.20
N ILE A 80 9.81 12.37 -2.23
CA ILE A 80 9.30 13.32 -1.24
C ILE A 80 9.34 12.70 0.15
N THR A 81 8.91 11.42 0.27
CA THR A 81 8.97 10.68 1.52
C THR A 81 10.42 10.57 2.03
N GLU A 82 11.35 10.13 1.18
CA GLU A 82 12.77 10.02 1.53
C GLU A 82 13.32 11.34 2.07
N TYR A 83 13.00 12.45 1.40
CA TYR A 83 13.43 13.76 1.83
C TYR A 83 12.84 14.16 3.20
N VAL A 84 11.55 13.93 3.41
CA VAL A 84 10.88 14.21 4.69
C VAL A 84 11.47 13.37 5.82
N MET A 85 11.69 12.09 5.59
CA MET A 85 12.26 11.17 6.59
C MET A 85 13.71 11.54 6.95
N ALA A 86 14.50 11.99 5.98
CA ALA A 86 15.89 12.37 6.23
C ALA A 86 16.03 13.72 6.97
N ASN A 87 15.11 14.65 6.78
CA ASN A 87 15.30 16.03 7.20
C ASN A 87 14.34 16.51 8.30
N HIS A 88 13.16 15.91 8.43
CA HIS A 88 12.18 16.37 9.41
C HIS A 88 12.59 15.98 10.84
N PRO A 89 12.67 16.92 11.81
CA PRO A 89 13.17 16.65 13.16
C PRO A 89 12.47 15.50 13.88
N ARG A 90 11.18 15.27 13.59
CA ARG A 90 10.39 14.19 14.19
C ARG A 90 10.70 12.81 13.60
N PHE A 91 11.18 12.74 12.36
CA PHE A 91 11.26 11.49 11.61
C PHE A 91 12.68 11.06 11.24
N LYS A 92 13.66 11.95 11.30
CA LYS A 92 15.05 11.71 10.85
C LYS A 92 15.76 10.51 11.48
N ASP A 93 15.29 10.08 12.65
CA ASP A 93 15.87 8.95 13.38
C ASP A 93 15.02 7.66 13.22
N THR A 94 13.99 7.68 12.38
CA THR A 94 13.14 6.52 12.10
C THR A 94 13.93 5.46 11.31
N PRO A 95 14.00 4.21 11.78
CA PRO A 95 14.63 3.12 11.02
C PRO A 95 13.97 2.93 9.65
N ILE A 96 14.78 2.77 8.62
CA ILE A 96 14.30 2.48 7.28
C ILE A 96 14.59 1.01 6.99
N TRP A 97 13.53 0.19 6.97
CA TRP A 97 13.63 -1.24 6.67
C TRP A 97 14.03 -1.50 5.23
N ARG A 98 13.59 -0.64 4.35
CA ARG A 98 13.88 -0.71 2.92
C ARG A 98 13.79 0.66 2.30
N ASP A 99 14.79 1.07 1.53
CA ASP A 99 14.79 2.33 0.79
C ASP A 99 14.31 2.15 -0.67
N ARG A 100 14.04 3.26 -1.34
CA ARG A 100 13.55 3.32 -2.72
C ARG A 100 14.58 2.96 -3.81
N ASN A 101 15.85 2.81 -3.47
CA ASN A 101 16.93 2.58 -4.42
C ASN A 101 17.11 1.09 -4.76
N HIS A 102 16.40 0.20 -4.09
CA HIS A 102 16.37 -1.21 -4.44
C HIS A 102 15.84 -1.43 -5.86
N THR A 103 16.31 -2.50 -6.52
CA THR A 103 15.93 -2.81 -7.90
C THR A 103 14.54 -3.42 -8.03
N THR A 104 14.04 -4.06 -6.98
CA THR A 104 12.73 -4.72 -6.96
C THR A 104 11.66 -3.81 -6.36
N ARG A 105 10.42 -3.96 -6.83
CA ARG A 105 9.31 -3.07 -6.55
C ARG A 105 8.45 -3.54 -5.37
N ILE A 106 7.93 -2.57 -4.61
CA ILE A 106 6.92 -2.72 -3.56
C ILE A 106 6.14 -1.43 -3.46
N GLU A 107 4.85 -1.52 -3.15
CA GLU A 107 3.97 -0.37 -2.92
C GLU A 107 3.15 -0.59 -1.64
N GLY A 108 2.91 0.46 -0.86
CA GLY A 108 2.33 0.38 0.48
C GLY A 108 0.87 -0.05 0.54
N GLY A 109 0.16 -0.03 -0.60
CA GLY A 109 -1.16 -0.64 -0.73
C GLY A 109 -1.14 -2.16 -0.54
N ASP A 110 0.01 -2.79 -0.78
CA ASP A 110 0.24 -4.21 -0.50
C ASP A 110 0.70 -4.49 0.94
N GLU A 111 1.11 -3.48 1.70
CA GLU A 111 1.71 -3.64 3.02
C GLU A 111 0.67 -3.41 4.14
N LEU A 112 0.16 -4.48 4.73
CA LEU A 112 -0.88 -4.44 5.76
C LEU A 112 -0.33 -4.94 7.10
N ILE A 113 -0.23 -4.05 8.08
CA ILE A 113 0.16 -4.44 9.45
C ILE A 113 -1.03 -5.10 10.11
N LEU A 114 -0.89 -6.37 10.50
CA LEU A 114 -1.95 -7.13 11.17
C LEU A 114 -1.86 -7.03 12.69
N ASN A 115 -0.64 -7.09 13.22
CA ASN A 115 -0.35 -6.84 14.63
C ASN A 115 1.15 -6.47 14.79
N LYS A 116 1.66 -6.38 16.01
CA LYS A 116 3.04 -5.99 16.30
C LYS A 116 4.11 -6.96 15.78
N THR A 117 3.74 -8.22 15.45
CA THR A 117 4.69 -9.26 15.00
C THR A 117 4.41 -9.76 13.59
N THR A 118 3.25 -9.42 13.01
CA THR A 118 2.79 -9.96 11.73
C THR A 118 2.43 -8.87 10.75
N VAL A 119 2.97 -8.95 9.54
CA VAL A 119 2.60 -8.12 8.40
C VAL A 119 2.09 -8.99 7.26
N ALA A 120 0.95 -8.61 6.65
CA ALA A 120 0.51 -9.21 5.39
C ALA A 120 1.00 -8.37 4.22
N ILE A 121 1.53 -9.02 3.17
CA ILE A 121 2.03 -8.34 1.98
C ILE A 121 1.49 -9.01 0.73
N GLY A 122 0.86 -8.21 -0.15
CA GLY A 122 0.33 -8.70 -1.42
C GLY A 122 1.45 -9.03 -2.42
N VAL A 123 1.38 -10.21 -3.04
CA VAL A 123 2.07 -10.49 -4.30
C VAL A 123 1.13 -10.07 -5.40
N SER A 124 1.42 -8.93 -6.03
CA SER A 124 0.49 -8.23 -6.91
C SER A 124 1.14 -7.76 -8.22
N GLU A 125 0.40 -7.04 -9.05
CA GLU A 125 0.97 -6.31 -10.20
C GLU A 125 2.07 -5.33 -9.75
N ARG A 126 1.96 -4.76 -8.54
CA ARG A 126 2.82 -3.69 -8.04
C ARG A 126 3.94 -4.16 -7.12
N THR A 127 3.80 -5.31 -6.49
CA THR A 127 4.76 -5.83 -5.51
C THR A 127 5.24 -7.21 -5.90
N SER A 128 6.56 -7.39 -5.99
CA SER A 128 7.15 -8.67 -6.39
C SER A 128 7.42 -9.59 -5.20
N SER A 129 7.22 -10.89 -5.37
CA SER A 129 7.54 -11.93 -4.37
C SER A 129 9.00 -11.86 -3.89
N LYS A 130 9.94 -11.56 -4.79
CA LYS A 130 11.36 -11.38 -4.45
C LYS A 130 11.55 -10.22 -3.45
N THR A 131 10.80 -9.12 -3.61
CA THR A 131 10.88 -8.01 -2.66
C THR A 131 10.37 -8.41 -1.29
N ILE A 132 9.25 -9.15 -1.24
CA ILE A 132 8.66 -9.63 0.01
C ILE A 132 9.65 -10.51 0.78
N GLN A 133 10.29 -11.46 0.10
CA GLN A 133 11.28 -12.33 0.74
C GLN A 133 12.50 -11.54 1.25
N ASN A 134 12.99 -10.55 0.49
CA ASN A 134 14.10 -9.71 0.93
C ASN A 134 13.71 -8.86 2.15
N LEU A 135 12.53 -8.22 2.11
CA LEU A 135 12.03 -7.43 3.24
C LEU A 135 11.82 -8.30 4.49
N ALA A 136 11.31 -9.52 4.33
CA ALA A 136 11.17 -10.46 5.44
C ALA A 136 12.55 -10.77 6.08
N LYS A 137 13.59 -11.04 5.29
CA LYS A 137 14.96 -11.23 5.79
C LYS A 137 15.45 -10.02 6.58
N GLU A 138 15.25 -8.82 6.06
CA GLU A 138 15.65 -7.58 6.73
C GLU A 138 14.89 -7.36 8.04
N LEU A 139 13.58 -7.57 8.06
CA LEU A 139 12.77 -7.45 9.26
C LEU A 139 13.18 -8.48 10.33
N PHE A 140 13.43 -9.72 9.93
CA PHE A 140 13.79 -10.79 10.86
C PHE A 140 15.21 -10.66 11.44
N ALA A 141 16.13 -10.10 10.66
CA ALA A 141 17.52 -9.89 11.11
C ALA A 141 17.71 -8.62 11.94
N ASN A 142 16.81 -7.65 11.85
CA ASN A 142 17.01 -6.35 12.49
C ASN A 142 16.51 -6.36 13.95
N PRO A 143 17.38 -6.09 14.95
CA PRO A 143 17.01 -6.14 16.36
C PRO A 143 16.00 -5.09 16.80
N LEU A 144 15.75 -4.06 16.00
CA LEU A 144 14.72 -3.05 16.24
C LEU A 144 13.33 -3.48 15.74
N SER A 145 13.29 -4.49 14.87
CA SER A 145 12.04 -5.02 14.34
C SER A 145 11.40 -5.99 15.33
N THR A 146 10.09 -5.88 15.48
CA THR A 146 9.30 -6.85 16.24
C THR A 146 8.65 -7.91 15.37
N PHE A 147 8.77 -7.79 14.04
CA PHE A 147 8.15 -8.73 13.11
C PHE A 147 8.92 -10.04 13.02
N ASP A 148 8.20 -11.14 13.19
CA ASP A 148 8.67 -12.51 13.05
C ASP A 148 7.86 -13.32 12.03
N THR A 149 6.82 -12.72 11.48
CA THR A 149 5.92 -13.37 10.52
C THR A 149 5.52 -12.42 9.38
N VAL A 150 5.75 -12.87 8.15
CA VAL A 150 5.24 -12.20 6.94
C VAL A 150 4.27 -13.14 6.25
N LEU A 151 3.02 -12.68 6.05
CA LEU A 151 1.99 -13.39 5.31
C LEU A 151 1.93 -12.85 3.88
N ALA A 152 2.50 -13.55 2.91
CA ALA A 152 2.42 -13.16 1.51
C ALA A 152 1.15 -13.73 0.88
N VAL A 153 0.30 -12.86 0.32
CA VAL A 153 -0.98 -13.21 -0.30
C VAL A 153 -0.91 -12.94 -1.80
N GLU A 154 -1.01 -13.99 -2.62
CA GLU A 154 -0.96 -13.85 -4.07
C GLU A 154 -2.33 -13.49 -4.62
N ILE A 155 -2.48 -12.28 -5.14
CA ILE A 155 -3.72 -11.81 -5.75
C ILE A 155 -3.62 -11.79 -7.28
N PRO A 156 -4.75 -11.82 -8.01
CA PRO A 156 -4.73 -11.73 -9.46
C PRO A 156 -4.03 -10.47 -9.98
N HIS A 157 -3.10 -10.63 -10.91
CA HIS A 157 -2.32 -9.53 -11.49
C HIS A 157 -3.13 -8.81 -12.57
N ASN A 158 -3.90 -7.81 -12.18
CA ASN A 158 -4.66 -6.97 -13.08
C ASN A 158 -4.89 -5.57 -12.49
N HIS A 159 -5.28 -4.63 -13.33
CA HIS A 159 -5.44 -3.23 -12.92
C HIS A 159 -6.60 -3.00 -11.92
N ALA A 160 -7.60 -3.87 -11.88
CA ALA A 160 -8.70 -3.75 -10.92
C ALA A 160 -8.28 -4.16 -9.50
N MET A 161 -7.26 -5.02 -9.40
CA MET A 161 -6.73 -5.58 -8.14
C MET A 161 -5.25 -5.24 -8.02
N MET A 162 -4.91 -3.94 -8.17
CA MET A 162 -3.51 -3.51 -8.24
C MET A 162 -2.72 -3.74 -6.96
N HIS A 163 -3.37 -3.70 -5.80
CA HIS A 163 -2.80 -3.93 -4.48
C HIS A 163 -3.70 -4.82 -3.63
N LEU A 164 -3.12 -5.43 -2.61
CA LEU A 164 -3.87 -6.26 -1.65
C LEU A 164 -5.01 -5.48 -0.98
N ASP A 165 -4.79 -4.22 -0.62
CA ASP A 165 -5.79 -3.39 0.06
C ASP A 165 -7.01 -3.02 -0.81
N THR A 166 -6.94 -3.21 -2.13
CA THR A 166 -8.11 -3.05 -3.00
C THR A 166 -9.09 -4.21 -2.92
N VAL A 167 -8.66 -5.34 -2.35
CA VAL A 167 -9.42 -6.59 -2.29
C VAL A 167 -9.47 -7.21 -0.90
N PHE A 168 -8.67 -6.71 0.05
CA PHE A 168 -8.58 -7.26 1.40
C PHE A 168 -8.05 -6.21 2.36
N THR A 169 -8.76 -5.93 3.48
CA THR A 169 -8.28 -5.10 4.59
C THR A 169 -8.72 -5.64 5.93
N MET A 170 -7.88 -5.47 6.95
CA MET A 170 -8.21 -5.73 8.34
C MET A 170 -9.03 -4.58 8.90
N ILE A 171 -10.16 -4.88 9.55
CA ILE A 171 -11.10 -3.89 10.10
C ILE A 171 -11.34 -4.03 11.61
N ASN A 172 -11.01 -5.18 12.15
CA ASN A 172 -11.02 -5.48 13.59
C ASN A 172 -9.97 -6.55 13.87
N HIS A 173 -9.74 -6.91 15.13
CA HIS A 173 -8.77 -7.94 15.52
C HIS A 173 -8.99 -9.30 14.83
N ASP A 174 -10.25 -9.64 14.54
CA ASP A 174 -10.69 -10.92 13.98
C ASP A 174 -11.63 -10.76 12.78
N GLN A 175 -11.83 -9.53 12.27
CA GLN A 175 -12.71 -9.26 11.14
C GLN A 175 -11.94 -8.57 10.00
N PHE A 176 -12.23 -9.01 8.77
CA PHE A 176 -11.58 -8.52 7.55
C PHE A 176 -12.62 -8.30 6.46
N THR A 177 -12.43 -7.27 5.63
CA THR A 177 -13.14 -7.21 4.35
C THR A 177 -12.37 -8.02 3.32
N VAL A 178 -13.08 -8.71 2.45
CA VAL A 178 -12.48 -9.46 1.34
C VAL A 178 -13.36 -9.36 0.10
N PHE A 179 -12.71 -9.22 -1.06
CA PHE A 179 -13.38 -9.41 -2.34
C PHE A 179 -13.28 -10.87 -2.76
N PRO A 180 -14.41 -11.60 -2.88
CA PRO A 180 -14.37 -13.04 -3.15
C PRO A 180 -13.73 -13.40 -4.50
N GLY A 181 -13.67 -12.47 -5.45
CA GLY A 181 -13.03 -12.67 -6.75
C GLY A 181 -11.51 -12.85 -6.74
N ILE A 182 -10.85 -12.78 -5.58
CA ILE A 182 -9.43 -13.15 -5.44
C ILE A 182 -9.23 -14.65 -5.26
N MET A 183 -10.27 -15.38 -4.94
CA MET A 183 -10.26 -16.82 -4.77
C MET A 183 -10.71 -17.51 -6.06
N ASP A 184 -10.21 -18.73 -6.30
CA ASP A 184 -10.70 -19.55 -7.39
C ASP A 184 -12.13 -20.07 -7.12
N GLY A 185 -12.74 -20.76 -8.11
CA GLY A 185 -14.11 -21.28 -7.96
C GLY A 185 -14.28 -22.34 -6.85
N ALA A 186 -13.19 -22.81 -6.23
CA ALA A 186 -13.19 -23.70 -5.07
C ALA A 186 -12.90 -22.95 -3.75
N GLY A 187 -12.69 -21.62 -3.82
CA GLY A 187 -12.37 -20.78 -2.66
C GLY A 187 -10.88 -20.77 -2.29
N ASN A 188 -9.99 -21.25 -3.17
CA ASN A 188 -8.57 -21.28 -2.90
C ASN A 188 -7.87 -20.00 -3.38
N ILE A 189 -6.83 -19.62 -2.67
CA ILE A 189 -5.88 -18.55 -3.00
C ILE A 189 -4.50 -18.95 -2.46
N ASN A 190 -3.44 -18.68 -3.21
CA ASN A 190 -2.08 -18.94 -2.74
C ASN A 190 -1.68 -17.98 -1.63
N VAL A 191 -1.30 -18.53 -0.50
CA VAL A 191 -0.83 -17.79 0.68
C VAL A 191 0.46 -18.43 1.19
N PHE A 192 1.45 -17.62 1.49
CA PHE A 192 2.74 -18.08 1.96
C PHE A 192 3.05 -17.45 3.31
N ILE A 193 3.36 -18.26 4.31
CA ILE A 193 3.80 -17.79 5.63
C ILE A 193 5.32 -17.86 5.67
N LEU A 194 5.96 -16.72 5.82
CA LEU A 194 7.40 -16.58 5.94
C LEU A 194 7.77 -16.36 7.40
N ARG A 195 8.75 -17.12 7.89
CA ARG A 195 9.29 -17.01 9.26
C ARG A 195 10.81 -17.07 9.26
N PRO A 196 11.47 -16.61 10.35
CA PRO A 196 12.92 -16.82 10.50
C PRO A 196 13.27 -18.30 10.44
N GLY A 197 14.21 -18.64 9.56
CA GLY A 197 14.76 -19.98 9.43
C GLY A 197 16.17 -20.09 10.02
N LYS A 198 16.89 -21.16 9.71
CA LYS A 198 18.29 -21.34 10.08
C LYS A 198 19.21 -20.55 9.15
N ASP A 199 20.37 -20.15 9.67
CA ASP A 199 21.43 -19.52 8.88
C ASP A 199 20.97 -18.27 8.10
N ASP A 200 20.16 -17.42 8.72
CA ASP A 200 19.54 -16.20 8.14
C ASP A 200 18.66 -16.45 6.89
N GLU A 201 18.29 -17.70 6.65
CA GLU A 201 17.31 -18.03 5.62
C GLU A 201 15.87 -17.79 6.11
N VAL A 202 14.92 -17.80 5.17
CA VAL A 202 13.49 -17.66 5.45
C VAL A 202 12.82 -19.00 5.23
N GLU A 203 12.15 -19.52 6.26
CA GLU A 203 11.26 -20.66 6.12
C GLU A 203 9.95 -20.22 5.48
N ILE A 204 9.48 -20.95 4.49
CA ILE A 204 8.26 -20.63 3.73
C ILE A 204 7.30 -21.81 3.80
N GLU A 205 6.12 -21.56 4.32
CA GLU A 205 5.01 -22.51 4.34
C GLU A 205 3.95 -22.05 3.33
N HIS A 206 3.53 -22.94 2.43
CA HIS A 206 2.49 -22.67 1.44
C HIS A 206 1.14 -23.22 1.90
N LEU A 207 0.11 -22.39 1.84
CA LEU A 207 -1.28 -22.71 2.10
C LEU A 207 -2.14 -22.22 0.94
N THR A 208 -3.35 -22.79 0.80
CA THR A 208 -4.33 -22.39 -0.22
C THR A 208 -5.63 -21.85 0.37
N ASP A 209 -5.71 -21.74 1.69
CA ASP A 209 -6.85 -21.22 2.43
C ASP A 209 -6.43 -19.97 3.21
N LEU A 210 -6.94 -18.81 2.78
CA LEU A 210 -6.65 -17.51 3.42
C LEU A 210 -7.15 -17.47 4.86
N LYS A 211 -8.34 -17.99 5.12
CA LYS A 211 -8.93 -18.01 6.47
C LYS A 211 -8.08 -18.85 7.43
N ALA A 212 -7.67 -20.04 6.99
CA ALA A 212 -6.79 -20.91 7.77
C ALA A 212 -5.41 -20.26 8.03
N ALA A 213 -4.84 -19.60 7.02
CA ALA A 213 -3.57 -18.91 7.15
C ALA A 213 -3.65 -17.76 8.16
N LEU A 214 -4.68 -16.90 8.07
CA LEU A 214 -4.93 -15.80 9.00
C LEU A 214 -5.14 -16.30 10.43
N LYS A 215 -5.99 -17.31 10.64
CA LYS A 215 -6.19 -17.95 11.96
C LYS A 215 -4.86 -18.42 12.55
N LYS A 216 -4.02 -19.03 11.73
CA LYS A 216 -2.71 -19.53 12.14
C LYS A 216 -1.73 -18.42 12.55
N VAL A 217 -1.58 -17.38 11.73
CA VAL A 217 -0.59 -16.31 12.00
C VAL A 217 -1.03 -15.34 13.09
N LEU A 218 -2.35 -15.18 13.30
CA LEU A 218 -2.92 -14.32 14.32
C LEU A 218 -3.29 -15.07 15.60
N ASN A 219 -3.11 -16.42 15.61
CA ASN A 219 -3.50 -17.30 16.72
C ASN A 219 -4.96 -17.15 17.14
N LEU A 220 -5.85 -17.08 16.14
CA LEU A 220 -7.30 -16.95 16.34
C LEU A 220 -8.01 -18.31 16.21
N SER A 221 -8.96 -18.59 17.12
CA SER A 221 -9.84 -19.74 16.99
C SER A 221 -10.86 -19.56 15.88
N GLU A 222 -11.40 -18.35 15.75
CA GLU A 222 -12.36 -17.96 14.72
C GLU A 222 -11.98 -16.60 14.15
N LEU A 223 -12.39 -16.33 12.92
CA LEU A 223 -12.34 -15.02 12.29
C LEU A 223 -13.44 -14.89 11.25
N ASP A 224 -13.77 -13.64 10.94
CA ASP A 224 -14.84 -13.26 10.03
C ASP A 224 -14.25 -12.61 8.77
N LEU A 225 -14.55 -13.20 7.61
CA LEU A 225 -14.26 -12.63 6.30
C LEU A 225 -15.56 -12.05 5.71
N ILE A 226 -15.70 -10.73 5.79
CA ILE A 226 -16.88 -10.01 5.32
C ILE A 226 -16.72 -9.73 3.83
N GLU A 227 -17.56 -10.37 3.02
CA GLU A 227 -17.44 -10.30 1.57
C GLU A 227 -17.98 -8.98 1.00
N CYS A 228 -17.13 -8.26 0.28
CA CYS A 228 -17.49 -7.06 -0.46
C CYS A 228 -18.71 -7.33 -1.36
N GLY A 229 -19.71 -6.43 -1.31
CA GLY A 229 -20.96 -6.59 -2.06
C GLY A 229 -21.78 -7.82 -1.65
N ALA A 230 -21.60 -8.33 -0.42
CA ALA A 230 -22.25 -9.54 0.11
C ALA A 230 -22.03 -10.80 -0.76
N GLY A 231 -20.89 -10.86 -1.49
CA GLY A 231 -20.62 -11.96 -2.43
C GLY A 231 -21.55 -12.01 -3.66
N ASP A 232 -22.41 -11.02 -3.84
CA ASP A 232 -23.33 -10.98 -4.99
C ASP A 232 -22.54 -10.80 -6.31
N PRO A 233 -22.81 -11.61 -7.35
CA PRO A 233 -22.02 -11.60 -8.59
C PRO A 233 -22.07 -10.29 -9.38
N ILE A 234 -23.01 -9.40 -9.08
CA ILE A 234 -23.14 -8.07 -9.71
C ILE A 234 -22.62 -6.99 -8.76
N ALA A 235 -23.05 -7.01 -7.49
CA ALA A 235 -22.67 -5.98 -6.52
C ALA A 235 -21.19 -6.09 -6.13
N ALA A 236 -20.66 -7.29 -5.90
CA ALA A 236 -19.29 -7.48 -5.43
C ALA A 236 -18.24 -6.88 -6.40
N PRO A 237 -18.22 -7.19 -7.71
CA PRO A 237 -17.25 -6.57 -8.61
C PRO A 237 -17.49 -5.07 -8.82
N ARG A 238 -18.73 -4.60 -8.76
CA ARG A 238 -19.04 -3.16 -8.85
C ARG A 238 -18.52 -2.39 -7.62
N GLU A 239 -18.72 -2.93 -6.43
CA GLU A 239 -18.29 -2.27 -5.20
C GLU A 239 -16.78 -2.42 -4.98
N GLN A 240 -16.17 -3.57 -5.37
CA GLN A 240 -14.72 -3.70 -5.39
C GLN A 240 -14.08 -2.66 -6.33
N TRP A 241 -14.65 -2.44 -7.53
CA TRP A 241 -14.20 -1.38 -8.45
C TRP A 241 -14.31 0.02 -7.84
N ASN A 242 -15.22 0.23 -6.91
CA ASN A 242 -15.42 1.45 -6.15
C ASN A 242 -14.72 1.45 -4.80
N ASP A 243 -13.67 0.63 -4.63
CA ASP A 243 -12.85 0.53 -3.41
C ASP A 243 -13.64 0.06 -2.17
N GLY A 244 -14.63 -0.84 -2.36
CA GLY A 244 -15.48 -1.35 -1.27
C GLY A 244 -14.71 -2.16 -0.22
N SER A 245 -13.61 -2.82 -0.61
CA SER A 245 -12.71 -3.50 0.33
C SER A 245 -11.55 -2.62 0.81
N ASN A 246 -11.38 -1.41 0.25
CA ASN A 246 -10.30 -0.47 0.63
C ASN A 246 -10.73 0.41 1.79
N THR A 247 -10.95 -0.21 2.95
CA THR A 247 -11.43 0.46 4.16
C THR A 247 -10.28 0.96 5.02
N LEU A 248 -10.43 2.14 5.62
CA LEU A 248 -9.48 2.67 6.59
C LEU A 248 -9.97 2.38 8.00
N ALA A 249 -9.37 1.43 8.69
CA ALA A 249 -9.60 1.23 10.12
C ALA A 249 -8.94 2.37 10.91
N ILE A 250 -9.74 3.07 11.72
CA ILE A 250 -9.29 4.14 12.61
C ILE A 250 -9.26 3.69 14.08
N ALA A 251 -9.96 2.62 14.39
CA ALA A 251 -9.91 1.86 15.62
C ALA A 251 -10.40 0.43 15.34
N PRO A 252 -10.18 -0.56 16.21
CA PRO A 252 -10.77 -1.88 16.07
C PRO A 252 -12.29 -1.82 15.94
N GLY A 253 -12.83 -2.36 14.85
CA GLY A 253 -14.27 -2.31 14.55
C GLY A 253 -14.82 -0.93 14.17
N GLU A 254 -13.97 0.05 13.88
CA GLU A 254 -14.37 1.38 13.45
C GLU A 254 -13.61 1.80 12.19
N ILE A 255 -14.32 2.06 11.10
CA ILE A 255 -13.73 2.27 9.76
C ILE A 255 -14.30 3.49 9.04
N VAL A 256 -13.53 3.97 8.06
CA VAL A 256 -13.96 4.96 7.06
C VAL A 256 -14.01 4.28 5.70
N THR A 257 -15.10 4.47 4.95
CA THR A 257 -15.27 3.96 3.58
C THR A 257 -16.17 4.87 2.75
N TYR A 258 -16.29 4.62 1.44
CA TYR A 258 -17.13 5.37 0.55
C TYR A 258 -18.62 5.00 0.68
N ASP A 259 -19.49 6.02 0.67
CA ASP A 259 -20.95 5.93 0.71
C ASP A 259 -21.57 5.15 -0.46
N ARG A 260 -20.89 5.11 -1.62
CA ARG A 260 -21.38 4.43 -2.82
C ARG A 260 -21.37 2.90 -2.73
N ASN A 261 -20.65 2.33 -1.77
CA ASN A 261 -20.52 0.88 -1.55
C ASN A 261 -21.60 0.40 -0.58
N TYR A 262 -22.86 0.74 -0.86
CA TYR A 262 -23.95 0.61 0.08
C TYR A 262 -24.26 -0.84 0.51
N VAL A 263 -24.03 -1.84 -0.35
CA VAL A 263 -24.24 -3.25 0.01
C VAL A 263 -23.18 -3.68 1.03
N THR A 264 -21.90 -3.36 0.76
CA THR A 264 -20.81 -3.63 1.69
C THR A 264 -20.98 -2.85 3.01
N VAL A 265 -21.37 -1.59 2.94
CA VAL A 265 -21.60 -0.73 4.13
C VAL A 265 -22.67 -1.32 5.04
N GLU A 266 -23.82 -1.72 4.50
CA GLU A 266 -24.88 -2.34 5.30
C GLU A 266 -24.44 -3.67 5.91
N LEU A 267 -23.77 -4.52 5.11
CA LEU A 267 -23.22 -5.78 5.62
C LEU A 267 -22.21 -5.57 6.77
N LEU A 268 -21.32 -4.58 6.64
CA LEU A 268 -20.37 -4.24 7.70
C LEU A 268 -21.07 -3.80 9.00
N LYS A 269 -22.14 -3.00 8.89
CA LYS A 269 -22.96 -2.60 10.04
C LYS A 269 -23.66 -3.80 10.69
N GLU A 270 -24.17 -4.75 9.89
CA GLU A 270 -24.78 -5.99 10.38
C GLU A 270 -23.77 -6.85 11.16
N HIS A 271 -22.48 -6.82 10.78
CA HIS A 271 -21.38 -7.48 11.48
C HIS A 271 -20.83 -6.66 12.67
N GLY A 272 -21.52 -5.59 13.06
CA GLY A 272 -21.19 -4.79 14.24
C GLY A 272 -20.09 -3.75 14.05
N ILE A 273 -19.68 -3.50 12.80
CA ILE A 273 -18.66 -2.50 12.48
C ILE A 273 -19.28 -1.10 12.49
N LYS A 274 -18.63 -0.17 13.17
CA LYS A 274 -18.97 1.24 13.11
C LYS A 274 -18.40 1.86 11.85
N VAL A 275 -19.28 2.23 10.91
CA VAL A 275 -18.90 2.72 9.59
C VAL A 275 -19.09 4.24 9.51
N HIS A 276 -17.99 4.95 9.16
CA HIS A 276 -18.03 6.36 8.79
C HIS A 276 -18.02 6.45 7.27
N GLU A 277 -19.14 6.86 6.71
CA GLU A 277 -19.31 7.03 5.29
C GLU A 277 -18.82 8.41 4.84
N ILE A 278 -17.97 8.43 3.79
CA ILE A 278 -17.51 9.67 3.15
C ILE A 278 -18.00 9.75 1.72
N LEU A 279 -18.26 10.98 1.27
CA LEU A 279 -18.74 11.24 -0.08
C LEU A 279 -17.70 10.83 -1.12
N SER A 280 -18.13 10.00 -2.08
CA SER A 280 -17.25 9.42 -3.10
C SER A 280 -17.23 10.18 -4.42
N SER A 281 -18.14 11.14 -4.65
CA SER A 281 -18.36 11.78 -5.96
C SER A 281 -17.12 12.43 -6.56
N GLU A 282 -16.31 13.10 -5.73
CA GLU A 282 -15.05 13.72 -6.18
C GLU A 282 -13.83 12.89 -5.78
N LEU A 283 -13.79 12.39 -4.55
CA LEU A 283 -12.66 11.62 -4.03
C LEU A 283 -12.45 10.34 -4.86
N GLY A 284 -13.50 9.65 -5.25
CA GLY A 284 -13.40 8.43 -6.06
C GLY A 284 -12.86 8.60 -7.49
N ARG A 285 -12.73 9.84 -7.99
CA ARG A 285 -12.22 10.10 -9.36
C ARG A 285 -10.78 9.68 -9.56
N GLY A 286 -9.95 9.75 -8.50
CA GLY A 286 -8.56 9.33 -8.53
C GLY A 286 -8.36 7.80 -8.51
N ARG A 287 -9.42 7.02 -8.28
CA ARG A 287 -9.41 5.57 -8.13
C ARG A 287 -8.51 5.10 -6.98
N GLY A 288 -8.97 5.38 -5.79
CA GLY A 288 -8.40 4.89 -4.54
C GLY A 288 -9.36 5.18 -3.40
N GLY A 289 -9.44 4.26 -2.45
CA GLY A 289 -10.34 4.34 -1.31
C GLY A 289 -9.78 5.14 -0.14
N ALA A 290 -10.50 5.11 0.96
CA ALA A 290 -10.13 5.82 2.18
C ALA A 290 -8.74 5.39 2.72
N ARG A 291 -8.39 4.10 2.58
CA ARG A 291 -7.08 3.60 2.97
C ARG A 291 -5.97 4.14 2.08
N CYS A 292 -6.16 4.13 0.77
CA CYS A 292 -5.17 4.64 -0.20
C CYS A 292 -4.80 6.10 0.04
N MET A 293 -5.77 6.93 0.44
CA MET A 293 -5.57 8.36 0.71
C MET A 293 -4.91 8.67 2.06
N SER A 294 -4.56 7.66 2.84
CA SER A 294 -4.05 7.82 4.19
C SER A 294 -2.72 7.11 4.40
N GLN A 295 -1.86 7.70 5.23
CA GLN A 295 -0.62 7.08 5.69
C GLN A 295 -0.57 7.14 7.21
N PRO A 296 -0.74 6.00 7.90
CA PRO A 296 -0.52 5.94 9.34
C PRO A 296 0.94 6.23 9.66
N LEU A 297 1.17 7.18 10.56
CA LEU A 297 2.50 7.51 11.05
C LEU A 297 2.81 6.81 12.37
N TRP A 298 1.77 6.42 13.07
CA TRP A 298 1.86 5.75 14.36
C TRP A 298 0.62 4.88 14.58
N ARG A 299 0.80 3.75 15.26
CA ARG A 299 -0.28 2.85 15.68
C ARG A 299 -0.09 2.49 17.14
N GLU A 300 -1.18 2.37 17.88
CA GLU A 300 -1.15 1.78 19.19
C GLU A 300 -0.87 0.28 19.11
N ASP A 301 -0.17 -0.24 20.11
CA ASP A 301 -0.07 -1.67 20.33
C ASP A 301 -1.40 -2.14 20.93
N LEU A 302 -2.14 -2.93 20.16
CA LEU A 302 -3.45 -3.46 20.53
C LEU A 302 -3.35 -4.93 20.89
#